data_83cbe3674bfe55a1a37df82dbaf1e90e
#
_entry.id   83cbe3674bfe55a1a37df82dbaf1e90e
#
_cell.length_a   1.000
_cell.length_b   1.000
_cell.length_c   1.000
_cell.angle_alpha   90.00
_cell.angle_beta   90.00
_cell.angle_gamma   90.00
#
_symmetry.space_group_name_H-M   'P 1'
#
loop_
_entity.id
_entity.type
_entity.pdbx_description
1 polymer ?
#
loop_
_entity_poly.entity_id
_entity_poly.type
_entity_poly.pdbx_seq_one_letter_code
_entity_poly.pdbx_strand_id
1 'polypeptide(L)'
;GGKAKALKKIIKYFPEDLTEMVSPFFGGGAIEIHYAQKHKTRVHGYDLFSQLVNFWEMVLLDPERLTEEVAILKSAKPDLTEIWTQAQDTLRNTEVGQDNAFALAALFYGINRSSFSGATLSGGCSGEAYRKRFNTASIERLKNFKAPTLTVECADFEDSLSRHEPDVFVYADPPYLLEKSTRYGDKGSMHKDFDHLRLHEVMTQRNNW
;
A
#
# COMPACT_ATOMS: atom_id res chain seq x y z
N GLY A 1 8.04 -2.21 -5.59
CA GLY A 1 8.22 -1.31 -6.61
C GLY A 1 7.10 -0.35 -6.93
N GLY A 2 7.07 0.82 -6.26
CA GLY A 2 6.01 1.79 -6.55
C GLY A 2 6.10 2.38 -7.97
N LYS A 3 4.97 2.65 -8.58
CA LYS A 3 4.83 3.19 -9.94
C LYS A 3 5.13 4.71 -10.04
N ALA A 4 5.57 5.37 -8.98
CA ALA A 4 5.81 6.82 -8.98
C ALA A 4 6.73 7.31 -10.11
N LYS A 5 7.78 6.54 -10.46
CA LYS A 5 8.67 6.88 -11.58
C LYS A 5 8.04 6.68 -12.96
N ALA A 6 7.05 5.79 -13.05
CA ALA A 6 6.34 5.48 -14.30
C ALA A 6 5.03 6.26 -14.44
N LEU A 7 4.60 7.00 -13.42
CA LEU A 7 3.32 7.72 -13.36
C LEU A 7 3.02 8.46 -14.68
N LYS A 8 3.90 9.36 -15.11
CA LYS A 8 3.71 10.16 -16.33
C LYS A 8 3.56 9.35 -17.63
N LYS A 9 4.04 8.10 -17.63
CA LYS A 9 3.89 7.21 -18.80
C LYS A 9 2.57 6.46 -18.72
N ILE A 10 2.18 6.00 -17.53
CA ILE A 10 1.00 5.19 -17.29
C ILE A 10 -0.29 6.01 -17.50
N ILE A 11 -0.36 7.22 -16.93
CA ILE A 11 -1.57 8.07 -16.99
C ILE A 11 -1.99 8.46 -18.40
N LYS A 12 -1.09 8.35 -19.41
CA LYS A 12 -1.42 8.62 -20.81
C LYS A 12 -2.40 7.61 -21.42
N TYR A 13 -2.59 6.48 -20.77
CA TYR A 13 -3.48 5.41 -21.21
C TYR A 13 -4.82 5.41 -20.45
N PHE A 14 -4.98 6.33 -19.51
CA PHE A 14 -6.22 6.45 -18.74
C PHE A 14 -7.23 7.34 -19.48
N PRO A 15 -8.54 7.12 -19.25
CA PRO A 15 -9.58 8.01 -19.78
C PRO A 15 -9.36 9.46 -19.32
N GLU A 16 -9.61 10.43 -20.21
CA GLU A 16 -9.46 11.85 -19.87
C GLU A 16 -10.44 12.30 -18.78
N ASP A 17 -11.68 11.82 -18.83
CA ASP A 17 -12.78 12.19 -17.93
C ASP A 17 -13.03 11.10 -16.86
N LEU A 18 -11.96 10.59 -16.24
CA LEU A 18 -12.06 9.53 -15.26
C LEU A 18 -12.66 10.03 -13.94
N THR A 19 -13.90 9.69 -13.66
CA THR A 19 -14.63 10.10 -12.46
C THR A 19 -14.55 9.07 -11.33
N GLU A 20 -14.40 7.78 -11.67
CA GLU A 20 -14.37 6.68 -10.72
C GLU A 20 -13.40 5.58 -11.17
N MET A 21 -12.67 4.98 -10.23
CA MET A 21 -11.67 3.95 -10.49
C MET A 21 -11.63 2.93 -9.37
N VAL A 22 -11.51 1.66 -9.73
CA VAL A 22 -11.24 0.55 -8.82
C VAL A 22 -9.81 0.07 -9.02
N SER A 23 -9.06 -0.12 -7.94
CA SER A 23 -7.71 -0.68 -7.95
C SER A 23 -7.64 -1.88 -7.00
N PRO A 24 -7.74 -3.12 -7.52
CA PRO A 24 -7.74 -4.34 -6.71
C PRO A 24 -6.34 -4.76 -6.20
N PHE A 25 -5.30 -4.01 -6.57
CA PHE A 25 -3.90 -4.21 -6.16
C PHE A 25 -3.27 -2.88 -5.77
N PHE A 26 -3.79 -2.27 -4.71
CA PHE A 26 -3.47 -0.88 -4.36
C PHE A 26 -1.98 -0.66 -4.04
N GLY A 27 -1.38 -1.54 -3.26
CA GLY A 27 0.02 -1.45 -2.91
C GLY A 27 0.42 -0.09 -2.35
N GLY A 28 1.37 0.58 -3.00
CA GLY A 28 1.83 1.92 -2.63
C GLY A 28 0.97 3.07 -3.15
N GLY A 29 -0.09 2.82 -3.88
CA GLY A 29 -1.11 3.77 -4.31
C GLY A 29 -0.63 4.94 -5.19
N ALA A 30 0.48 4.80 -5.93
CA ALA A 30 1.09 5.95 -6.60
C ALA A 30 0.23 6.55 -7.72
N ILE A 31 -0.50 5.72 -8.45
CA ILE A 31 -1.42 6.13 -9.51
C ILE A 31 -2.74 6.61 -8.88
N GLU A 32 -3.25 5.83 -7.98
CA GLU A 32 -4.52 6.01 -7.28
C GLU A 32 -4.55 7.33 -6.51
N ILE A 33 -3.50 7.59 -5.72
CA ILE A 33 -3.34 8.83 -4.97
C ILE A 33 -3.24 10.03 -5.91
N HIS A 34 -2.55 9.89 -7.05
CA HIS A 34 -2.47 10.95 -8.05
C HIS A 34 -3.86 11.34 -8.55
N TYR A 35 -4.70 10.34 -8.90
CA TYR A 35 -6.05 10.60 -9.38
C TYR A 35 -6.95 11.18 -8.29
N ALA A 36 -6.92 10.63 -7.08
CA ALA A 36 -7.69 11.15 -5.96
C ALA A 36 -7.33 12.60 -5.61
N GLN A 37 -6.04 12.95 -5.64
CA GLN A 37 -5.57 14.29 -5.25
C GLN A 37 -5.68 15.34 -6.37
N LYS A 38 -5.40 14.97 -7.61
CA LYS A 38 -5.27 15.94 -8.72
C LYS A 38 -6.50 16.01 -9.58
N HIS A 39 -7.20 14.91 -9.78
CA HIS A 39 -8.38 14.84 -10.67
C HIS A 39 -9.69 14.73 -9.90
N LYS A 40 -9.65 14.57 -8.56
CA LYS A 40 -10.83 14.33 -7.72
C LYS A 40 -11.61 13.08 -8.11
N THR A 41 -10.96 12.16 -8.79
CA THR A 41 -11.51 10.85 -9.12
C THR A 41 -11.87 10.12 -7.84
N ARG A 42 -13.03 9.50 -7.78
CA ARG A 42 -13.39 8.57 -6.70
C ARG A 42 -12.58 7.29 -6.88
N VAL A 43 -11.74 6.97 -5.93
CA VAL A 43 -10.82 5.83 -6.01
C VAL A 43 -11.13 4.83 -4.92
N HIS A 44 -11.42 3.60 -5.33
CA HIS A 44 -11.63 2.44 -4.46
C HIS A 44 -10.40 1.53 -4.56
N GLY A 45 -9.50 1.67 -3.59
CA GLY A 45 -8.30 0.84 -3.49
C GLY A 45 -8.56 -0.40 -2.65
N TYR A 46 -8.04 -1.54 -3.11
CA TYR A 46 -8.10 -2.80 -2.38
C TYR A 46 -6.74 -3.46 -2.38
N ASP A 47 -6.42 -4.16 -1.30
CA ASP A 47 -5.22 -4.99 -1.22
C ASP A 47 -5.49 -6.15 -0.25
N LEU A 48 -4.86 -7.27 -0.51
CA LEU A 48 -5.00 -8.46 0.35
C LEU A 48 -4.09 -8.37 1.58
N PHE A 49 -3.08 -7.48 1.57
CA PHE A 49 -2.12 -7.33 2.66
C PHE A 49 -2.68 -6.43 3.78
N SER A 50 -3.31 -7.02 4.78
CA SER A 50 -4.01 -6.34 5.86
C SER A 50 -3.19 -5.27 6.59
N GLN A 51 -1.90 -5.49 6.81
CA GLN A 51 -1.02 -4.50 7.47
C GLN A 51 -0.79 -3.26 6.60
N LEU A 52 -0.73 -3.43 5.28
CA LEU A 52 -0.66 -2.32 4.33
C LEU A 52 -1.98 -1.54 4.30
N VAL A 53 -3.09 -2.27 4.28
CA VAL A 53 -4.43 -1.67 4.29
C VAL A 53 -4.63 -0.87 5.58
N ASN A 54 -4.34 -1.44 6.74
CA ASN A 54 -4.41 -0.74 8.02
C ASN A 54 -3.58 0.55 8.01
N PHE A 55 -2.37 0.51 7.44
CA PHE A 55 -1.57 1.73 7.31
C PHE A 55 -2.31 2.81 6.51
N TRP A 56 -2.90 2.47 5.37
CA TRP A 56 -3.64 3.42 4.55
C TRP A 56 -4.93 3.90 5.20
N GLU A 57 -5.67 3.03 5.87
CA GLU A 57 -6.86 3.39 6.64
C GLU A 57 -6.52 4.42 7.73
N MET A 58 -5.44 4.20 8.49
CA MET A 58 -5.03 5.15 9.54
C MET A 58 -4.51 6.47 8.97
N VAL A 59 -3.82 6.45 7.82
CA VAL A 59 -3.41 7.68 7.11
C VAL A 59 -4.63 8.49 6.65
N LEU A 60 -5.67 7.83 6.18
CA LEU A 60 -6.88 8.49 5.69
C LEU A 60 -7.79 8.96 6.83
N LEU A 61 -7.82 8.21 7.93
CA LEU A 61 -8.64 8.50 9.10
C LEU A 61 -8.11 9.70 9.89
N ASP A 62 -6.86 9.63 10.32
CA ASP A 62 -6.22 10.66 11.13
C ASP A 62 -4.68 10.68 10.92
N PRO A 63 -4.21 11.41 9.91
CA PRO A 63 -2.78 11.48 9.62
C PRO A 63 -1.97 12.19 10.72
N GLU A 64 -2.58 13.07 11.51
CA GLU A 64 -1.90 13.74 12.63
C GLU A 64 -1.61 12.74 13.74
N ARG A 65 -2.63 12.00 14.20
CA ARG A 65 -2.48 10.95 15.21
C ARG A 65 -1.48 9.88 14.76
N LEU A 66 -1.55 9.42 13.51
CA LEU A 66 -0.58 8.47 12.98
C LEU A 66 0.85 9.04 13.04
N THR A 67 1.01 10.32 12.74
CA THR A 67 2.32 10.98 12.78
C THR A 67 2.87 11.07 14.20
N GLU A 68 2.02 11.27 15.21
CA GLU A 68 2.39 11.24 16.63
C GLU A 68 2.91 9.84 17.02
N GLU A 69 2.21 8.78 16.64
CA GLU A 69 2.67 7.40 16.89
C GLU A 69 4.01 7.10 16.19
N VAL A 70 4.17 7.58 14.94
CA VAL A 70 5.45 7.45 14.21
C VAL A 70 6.57 8.22 14.92
N ALA A 71 6.28 9.39 15.47
CA ALA A 71 7.26 10.19 16.22
C ALA A 71 7.66 9.50 17.54
N ILE A 72 6.68 8.93 18.25
CA ILE A 72 6.92 8.13 19.47
C ILE A 72 7.81 6.93 19.14
N LEU A 73 7.46 6.15 18.11
CA LEU A 73 8.25 5.01 17.66
C LEU A 73 9.69 5.41 17.34
N LYS A 74 9.87 6.50 16.59
CA LYS A 74 11.18 6.99 16.19
C LYS A 74 12.01 7.46 17.37
N SER A 75 11.40 8.08 18.37
CA SER A 75 12.06 8.56 19.59
C SER A 75 12.45 7.40 20.52
N ALA A 76 11.57 6.42 20.68
CA ALA A 76 11.79 5.27 21.52
C ALA A 76 12.81 4.28 20.93
N LYS A 77 12.90 4.23 19.60
CA LYS A 77 13.76 3.31 18.83
C LYS A 77 14.50 4.09 17.74
N PRO A 78 15.53 4.85 18.09
CA PRO A 78 16.29 5.68 17.16
C PRO A 78 16.99 4.85 16.06
N ASP A 79 17.26 3.58 16.33
CA ASP A 79 17.74 2.63 15.33
C ASP A 79 16.84 1.39 15.29
N LEU A 80 15.95 1.32 14.29
CA LEU A 80 15.08 0.17 14.09
C LEU A 80 15.83 -1.10 13.67
N THR A 81 17.13 -1.00 13.33
CA THR A 81 17.91 -2.19 12.96
C THR A 81 18.05 -3.17 14.10
N GLU A 82 18.14 -2.65 15.35
CA GLU A 82 18.28 -3.48 16.54
C GLU A 82 17.04 -4.33 16.86
N ILE A 83 15.87 -3.82 16.50
CA ILE A 83 14.59 -4.49 16.78
C ILE A 83 13.90 -5.01 15.51
N TRP A 84 14.61 -5.02 14.39
CA TRP A 84 14.04 -5.30 13.08
C TRP A 84 13.22 -6.61 13.04
N THR A 85 13.83 -7.71 13.49
CA THR A 85 13.20 -9.02 13.50
C THR A 85 11.94 -9.02 14.37
N GLN A 86 12.06 -8.47 15.60
CA GLN A 86 10.93 -8.36 16.53
C GLN A 86 9.80 -7.53 15.94
N ALA A 87 10.11 -6.42 15.27
CA ALA A 87 9.14 -5.55 14.67
C ALA A 87 8.42 -6.23 13.47
N GLN A 88 9.15 -7.00 12.66
CA GLN A 88 8.55 -7.82 11.61
C GLN A 88 7.65 -8.92 12.19
N ASP A 89 8.08 -9.60 13.24
CA ASP A 89 7.30 -10.65 13.90
C ASP A 89 6.04 -10.09 14.54
N THR A 90 6.12 -8.89 15.13
CA THR A 90 4.93 -8.18 15.64
C THR A 90 3.93 -7.94 14.52
N LEU A 91 4.37 -7.41 13.37
CA LEU A 91 3.47 -7.16 12.22
C LEU A 91 2.89 -8.44 11.62
N ARG A 92 3.60 -9.57 11.66
CA ARG A 92 3.10 -10.86 11.15
C ARG A 92 2.07 -11.50 12.04
N ASN A 93 2.28 -11.40 13.36
CA ASN A 93 1.58 -12.22 14.34
C ASN A 93 0.54 -11.44 15.15
N THR A 94 0.40 -10.14 14.92
CA THR A 94 -0.58 -9.31 15.62
C THR A 94 -1.72 -8.97 14.68
N GLU A 95 -2.94 -9.37 15.05
CA GLU A 95 -4.15 -8.96 14.35
C GLU A 95 -4.42 -7.48 14.58
N VAL A 96 -4.90 -6.82 13.54
CA VAL A 96 -5.30 -5.41 13.61
C VAL A 96 -6.64 -5.32 14.34
N GLY A 97 -6.66 -4.55 15.42
CA GLY A 97 -7.84 -4.23 16.20
C GLY A 97 -7.94 -2.72 16.46
N GLN A 98 -9.05 -2.26 16.98
CA GLN A 98 -9.27 -0.83 17.21
C GLN A 98 -8.21 -0.19 18.13
N ASP A 99 -7.76 -0.92 19.16
CA ASP A 99 -6.84 -0.40 20.16
C ASP A 99 -5.38 -0.32 19.68
N ASN A 100 -5.00 -1.11 18.66
CA ASN A 100 -3.62 -1.20 18.18
C ASN A 100 -3.42 -0.72 16.74
N ALA A 101 -4.47 -0.33 16.01
CA ALA A 101 -4.42 0.01 14.59
C ALA A 101 -3.38 1.09 14.29
N PHE A 102 -3.36 2.19 15.02
CA PHE A 102 -2.39 3.28 14.82
C PHE A 102 -0.96 2.86 15.15
N ALA A 103 -0.76 2.12 16.24
CA ALA A 103 0.57 1.63 16.62
C ALA A 103 1.14 0.65 15.56
N LEU A 104 0.32 -0.28 15.05
CA LEU A 104 0.71 -1.19 13.97
C LEU A 104 0.95 -0.44 12.65
N ALA A 105 0.15 0.56 12.33
CA ALA A 105 0.35 1.42 11.15
C ALA A 105 1.68 2.21 11.25
N ALA A 106 2.00 2.76 12.42
CA ALA A 106 3.27 3.43 12.67
C ALA A 106 4.47 2.48 12.55
N LEU A 107 4.34 1.26 13.09
CA LEU A 107 5.35 0.22 12.98
C LEU A 107 5.56 -0.20 11.52
N PHE A 108 4.47 -0.42 10.77
CA PHE A 108 4.50 -0.72 9.34
C PHE A 108 5.24 0.38 8.56
N TYR A 109 4.91 1.65 8.82
CA TYR A 109 5.57 2.79 8.19
C TYR A 109 7.08 2.79 8.49
N GLY A 110 7.47 2.65 9.76
CA GLY A 110 8.87 2.61 10.18
C GLY A 110 9.64 1.49 9.47
N ILE A 111 9.10 0.27 9.46
CA ILE A 111 9.69 -0.88 8.77
C ILE A 111 9.75 -0.64 7.25
N ASN A 112 8.69 -0.17 6.62
CA ASN A 112 8.69 0.11 5.19
C ASN A 112 9.78 1.12 4.81
N ARG A 113 9.96 2.19 5.60
CA ARG A 113 10.99 3.22 5.35
C ARG A 113 12.40 2.73 5.60
N SER A 114 12.57 1.75 6.46
CA SER A 114 13.87 1.20 6.85
C SER A 114 14.26 -0.05 6.06
N SER A 115 13.32 -0.68 5.34
CA SER A 115 13.56 -1.90 4.57
C SER A 115 14.29 -1.62 3.26
N PHE A 116 15.08 -2.59 2.82
CA PHE A 116 15.66 -2.57 1.48
C PHE A 116 14.54 -2.51 0.42
N SER A 117 14.58 -1.51 -0.46
CA SER A 117 13.58 -1.29 -1.53
C SER A 117 12.11 -1.18 -1.07
N GLY A 118 11.84 -0.97 0.23
CA GLY A 118 10.47 -0.92 0.75
C GLY A 118 9.77 -2.28 0.82
N ALA A 119 10.53 -3.37 0.87
CA ALA A 119 9.99 -4.74 0.85
C ALA A 119 9.33 -5.18 2.18
N THR A 120 9.29 -4.32 3.18
CA THR A 120 8.61 -4.47 4.49
C THR A 120 8.87 -5.86 5.12
N LEU A 121 7.92 -6.80 5.03
CA LEU A 121 8.02 -8.12 5.67
C LEU A 121 8.92 -9.10 4.89
N SER A 122 9.08 -8.94 3.59
CA SER A 122 9.91 -9.82 2.75
C SER A 122 11.35 -9.35 2.60
N GLY A 123 11.69 -8.15 3.10
CA GLY A 123 13.01 -7.55 2.98
C GLY A 123 13.80 -7.52 4.26
N GLY A 124 15.11 -7.27 4.13
CA GLY A 124 16.00 -6.99 5.25
C GLY A 124 16.04 -5.51 5.60
N CYS A 125 16.60 -5.20 6.75
CA CYS A 125 16.86 -3.83 7.20
C CYS A 125 18.00 -3.19 6.41
N SER A 126 17.91 -1.88 6.21
CA SER A 126 18.95 -1.05 5.62
C SER A 126 19.09 0.24 6.42
N GLY A 127 20.22 0.37 7.15
CA GLY A 127 20.52 1.60 7.90
C GLY A 127 20.63 2.84 6.97
N GLU A 128 21.04 2.66 5.70
CA GLU A 128 21.03 3.73 4.71
C GLU A 128 19.60 4.14 4.35
N ALA A 129 18.72 3.15 4.12
CA ALA A 129 17.31 3.41 3.84
C ALA A 129 16.63 4.11 5.03
N TYR A 130 16.90 3.66 6.23
CA TYR A 130 16.43 4.30 7.46
C TYR A 130 16.81 5.79 7.48
N ARG A 131 18.10 6.12 7.38
CA ARG A 131 18.57 7.51 7.43
C ARG A 131 17.99 8.38 6.30
N LYS A 132 17.90 7.85 5.08
CA LYS A 132 17.44 8.61 3.91
C LYS A 132 15.92 8.73 3.82
N ARG A 133 15.16 7.75 4.28
CA ARG A 133 13.71 7.66 4.04
C ARG A 133 12.86 7.83 5.29
N PHE A 134 13.36 7.47 6.48
CA PHE A 134 12.66 7.68 7.76
C PHE A 134 13.14 8.97 8.42
N ASN A 135 12.90 10.09 7.80
CA ASN A 135 13.35 11.42 8.22
C ASN A 135 12.18 12.38 8.46
N THR A 136 12.46 13.53 9.06
CA THR A 136 11.46 14.56 9.38
C THR A 136 10.62 14.96 8.18
N ALA A 137 11.23 15.14 7.00
CA ALA A 137 10.50 15.51 5.79
C ALA A 137 9.52 14.42 5.34
N SER A 138 9.81 13.14 5.59
CA SER A 138 8.90 12.04 5.26
C SER A 138 7.74 11.96 6.26
N ILE A 139 7.98 12.29 7.51
CA ILE A 139 6.97 12.34 8.57
C ILE A 139 6.05 13.54 8.34
N GLU A 140 6.58 14.68 7.96
CA GLU A 140 5.80 15.86 7.62
C GLU A 140 4.89 15.64 6.40
N ARG A 141 5.37 14.90 5.37
CA ARG A 141 4.51 14.51 4.25
C ARG A 141 3.38 13.56 4.67
N LEU A 142 3.62 12.69 5.65
CA LEU A 142 2.58 11.83 6.20
C LEU A 142 1.52 12.66 6.93
N LYS A 143 1.94 13.61 7.78
CA LYS A 143 1.06 14.53 8.51
C LYS A 143 0.14 15.31 7.58
N ASN A 144 0.69 15.80 6.47
CA ASN A 144 -0.04 16.63 5.51
C ASN A 144 -0.73 15.83 4.40
N PHE A 145 -0.83 14.52 4.55
CA PHE A 145 -1.49 13.68 3.54
C PHE A 145 -3.00 13.94 3.49
N LYS A 146 -3.52 14.17 2.28
CA LYS A 146 -4.96 14.37 2.03
C LYS A 146 -5.34 13.72 0.72
N ALA A 147 -6.33 12.83 0.75
CA ALA A 147 -6.92 12.20 -0.42
C ALA A 147 -8.42 11.91 -0.15
N PRO A 148 -9.28 12.94 -0.13
CA PRO A 148 -10.65 12.83 0.38
C PRO A 148 -11.56 11.95 -0.48
N THR A 149 -11.18 11.62 -1.70
CA THR A 149 -11.92 10.76 -2.63
C THR A 149 -11.34 9.34 -2.73
N LEU A 150 -10.38 9.00 -1.86
CA LEU A 150 -9.74 7.68 -1.78
C LEU A 150 -10.31 6.88 -0.61
N THR A 151 -10.69 5.64 -0.87
CA THR A 151 -10.90 4.60 0.15
C THR A 151 -9.91 3.46 -0.07
N VAL A 152 -9.49 2.79 0.99
CA VAL A 152 -8.66 1.59 0.89
C VAL A 152 -9.22 0.54 1.84
N GLU A 153 -9.46 -0.68 1.34
CA GLU A 153 -10.06 -1.77 2.09
C GLU A 153 -9.32 -3.08 1.86
N CYS A 154 -9.39 -4.00 2.83
CA CYS A 154 -8.81 -5.33 2.71
C CYS A 154 -9.80 -6.25 1.98
N ALA A 155 -9.45 -6.65 0.75
CA ALA A 155 -10.23 -7.60 -0.04
C ALA A 155 -9.38 -8.30 -1.10
N ASP A 156 -9.78 -9.51 -1.47
CA ASP A 156 -9.30 -10.18 -2.68
C ASP A 156 -9.78 -9.44 -3.94
N PHE A 157 -9.04 -9.57 -5.04
CA PHE A 157 -9.36 -8.88 -6.28
C PHE A 157 -10.74 -9.24 -6.85
N GLU A 158 -11.17 -10.51 -6.74
CA GLU A 158 -12.48 -10.95 -7.23
C GLU A 158 -13.60 -10.36 -6.37
N ASP A 159 -13.49 -10.46 -5.03
CA ASP A 159 -14.45 -9.84 -4.11
C ASP A 159 -14.52 -8.32 -4.31
N SER A 160 -13.36 -7.66 -4.41
CA SER A 160 -13.30 -6.21 -4.63
C SER A 160 -13.98 -5.78 -5.94
N LEU A 161 -13.71 -6.49 -7.03
CA LEU A 161 -14.30 -6.17 -8.34
C LEU A 161 -15.80 -6.47 -8.39
N SER A 162 -16.28 -7.50 -7.69
CA SER A 162 -17.71 -7.85 -7.62
C SER A 162 -18.58 -6.77 -6.97
N ARG A 163 -17.99 -5.86 -6.20
CA ARG A 163 -18.69 -4.75 -5.50
C ARG A 163 -18.97 -3.55 -6.41
N HIS A 164 -18.48 -3.58 -7.65
CA HIS A 164 -18.56 -2.44 -8.59
C HIS A 164 -19.13 -2.86 -9.93
N GLU A 165 -19.88 -1.95 -10.55
CA GLU A 165 -20.45 -2.16 -11.89
C GLU A 165 -19.34 -2.46 -12.92
N PRO A 166 -19.63 -3.31 -13.94
CA PRO A 166 -18.64 -3.73 -14.94
C PRO A 166 -18.01 -2.58 -15.74
N ASP A 167 -18.69 -1.44 -15.85
CA ASP A 167 -18.25 -0.27 -16.60
C ASP A 167 -17.31 0.67 -15.81
N VAL A 168 -17.17 0.48 -14.50
CA VAL A 168 -16.22 1.25 -13.71
C VAL A 168 -14.80 0.90 -14.13
N PHE A 169 -13.98 1.93 -14.39
CA PHE A 169 -12.62 1.75 -14.84
C PHE A 169 -11.78 1.01 -13.79
N VAL A 170 -11.05 -0.01 -14.22
CA VAL A 170 -10.17 -0.81 -13.36
C VAL A 170 -8.71 -0.53 -13.69
N TYR A 171 -7.93 -0.12 -12.70
CA TYR A 171 -6.47 -0.11 -12.78
C TYR A 171 -5.91 -1.32 -12.05
N ALA A 172 -5.44 -2.31 -12.78
CA ALA A 172 -4.86 -3.53 -12.24
C ALA A 172 -3.32 -3.56 -12.36
N ASP A 173 -2.63 -3.67 -11.23
CA ASP A 173 -1.17 -3.85 -11.14
C ASP A 173 -0.86 -5.12 -10.32
N PRO A 174 -1.24 -6.32 -10.83
CA PRO A 174 -1.11 -7.58 -10.10
C PRO A 174 0.35 -7.97 -9.89
N PRO A 175 0.62 -8.93 -9.00
CA PRO A 175 1.95 -9.56 -8.91
C PRO A 175 2.40 -10.07 -10.27
N TYR A 176 3.67 -9.78 -10.64
CA TYR A 176 4.19 -10.20 -11.94
C TYR A 176 4.57 -11.68 -11.96
N LEU A 177 4.37 -12.33 -13.10
CA LEU A 177 4.92 -13.67 -13.38
C LEU A 177 6.45 -13.58 -13.41
N LEU A 178 7.10 -13.79 -12.29
CA LEU A 178 8.54 -13.79 -12.17
C LEU A 178 8.98 -15.13 -11.54
N GLU A 179 9.80 -15.89 -12.23
CA GLU A 179 10.31 -17.17 -11.77
C GLU A 179 11.04 -17.13 -10.41
N LYS A 180 11.49 -15.95 -9.95
CA LYS A 180 12.29 -15.77 -8.73
C LYS A 180 11.96 -14.51 -7.94
N SER A 181 10.69 -14.14 -7.79
CA SER A 181 10.34 -12.98 -6.96
C SER A 181 9.93 -13.37 -5.53
N THR A 182 10.55 -12.71 -4.55
CA THR A 182 10.24 -12.87 -3.12
C THR A 182 9.79 -11.55 -2.48
N ARG A 183 9.24 -10.62 -3.29
CA ARG A 183 9.12 -9.21 -2.89
C ARG A 183 7.85 -8.83 -2.15
N TYR A 184 6.77 -9.60 -2.25
CA TYR A 184 5.48 -9.24 -1.64
C TYR A 184 4.96 -10.35 -0.74
N GLY A 185 4.22 -9.95 0.30
CA GLY A 185 3.77 -10.85 1.36
C GLY A 185 4.90 -11.30 2.29
N ASP A 186 4.63 -12.31 3.10
CA ASP A 186 5.66 -12.95 3.91
C ASP A 186 6.47 -13.91 3.05
N LYS A 187 7.78 -13.68 2.96
CA LYS A 187 8.74 -14.49 2.15
C LYS A 187 8.35 -14.67 0.68
N GLY A 188 7.52 -13.74 0.13
CA GLY A 188 7.10 -13.79 -1.27
C GLY A 188 5.88 -14.67 -1.55
N SER A 189 5.12 -15.06 -0.54
CA SER A 189 3.91 -15.89 -0.68
C SER A 189 2.89 -15.29 -1.66
N MET A 190 2.68 -13.98 -1.62
CA MET A 190 1.74 -13.29 -2.51
C MET A 190 2.14 -13.28 -4.00
N HIS A 191 3.36 -13.69 -4.35
CA HIS A 191 3.79 -13.82 -5.74
C HIS A 191 3.72 -15.24 -6.27
N LYS A 192 4.08 -16.21 -5.43
CA LYS A 192 4.22 -17.60 -5.86
C LYS A 192 2.88 -18.27 -6.11
N ASP A 193 1.88 -17.85 -5.31
CA ASP A 193 0.57 -18.50 -5.26
C ASP A 193 -0.52 -17.64 -5.93
N PHE A 194 -0.13 -16.58 -6.67
CA PHE A 194 -1.09 -15.70 -7.34
C PHE A 194 -1.68 -16.37 -8.58
N ASP A 195 -3.01 -16.50 -8.60
CA ASP A 195 -3.76 -17.12 -9.69
C ASP A 195 -4.05 -16.12 -10.83
N HIS A 196 -3.15 -16.07 -11.80
CA HIS A 196 -3.28 -15.23 -12.98
C HIS A 196 -4.42 -15.65 -13.92
N LEU A 197 -4.79 -16.95 -13.94
CA LEU A 197 -5.89 -17.44 -14.76
C LEU A 197 -7.22 -16.94 -14.19
N ARG A 198 -7.41 -17.06 -12.88
CA ARG A 198 -8.58 -16.54 -12.18
C ARG A 198 -8.71 -15.02 -12.38
N LEU A 199 -7.59 -14.27 -12.27
CA LEU A 199 -7.63 -12.83 -12.55
C LEU A 199 -8.08 -12.55 -14.00
N HIS A 200 -7.55 -13.29 -14.97
CA HIS A 200 -7.93 -13.13 -16.36
C HIS A 200 -9.46 -13.38 -16.56
N GLU A 201 -9.99 -14.45 -15.98
CA GLU A 201 -11.42 -14.77 -16.04
C GLU A 201 -12.29 -13.65 -15.48
N VAL A 202 -11.91 -13.09 -14.31
CA VAL A 202 -12.64 -11.97 -13.69
C VAL A 202 -12.56 -10.71 -14.55
N MET A 203 -11.37 -10.39 -15.08
CA MET A 203 -11.16 -9.18 -15.90
C MET A 203 -11.89 -9.25 -17.24
N THR A 204 -12.08 -10.44 -17.84
CA THR A 204 -12.84 -10.59 -19.08
C THR A 204 -14.32 -10.26 -18.94
N GLN A 205 -14.84 -10.21 -17.72
CA GLN A 205 -16.22 -9.79 -17.43
C GLN A 205 -16.37 -8.27 -17.27
N ARG A 206 -15.27 -7.52 -17.37
CA ARG A 206 -15.24 -6.06 -17.24
C ARG A 206 -15.13 -5.40 -18.60
N ASN A 207 -15.78 -4.25 -18.75
CA ASN A 207 -15.81 -3.51 -20.01
C ASN A 207 -14.68 -2.48 -20.14
N ASN A 208 -14.06 -2.09 -19.01
CA ASN A 208 -13.16 -0.94 -18.96
C ASN A 208 -11.96 -1.19 -18.02
N TRP A 209 -10.84 -1.65 -18.59
CA TRP A 209 -9.59 -1.95 -17.85
C TRP A 209 -8.31 -1.83 -18.70
#